data_b44ed23e97355d6a4bca8916371b189e
#
_entry.id   b44ed23e97355d6a4bca8916371b189e
#
_cell.length_a   1.000
_cell.length_b   1.000
_cell.length_c   1.000
_cell.angle_alpha   90.00
_cell.angle_beta   90.00
_cell.angle_gamma   90.00
#
_symmetry.space_group_name_H-M   'P 1'
#
loop_
_entity.id
_entity.type
_entity.pdbx_description
1 polymer ?
#
loop_
_entity_poly.entity_id
_entity_poly.type
_entity_poly.pdbx_seq_one_letter_code
_entity_poly.pdbx_strand_id
1 'polypeptide(L)'
;MDILSHIALVLVPGLGNASIRKLIGLYPDENLFALSKGDLETVFGRHKGIAECIANRSTFARAEQELTFCEKSHIRPLFFTDAAYPARLNRQETEDCPVLIYCLGDCDLNPERSVAVVGSRRATAQGRDNTCRMVRELAPWAPHIVSGLAYGIDSAAHTTALDHGLPTVAVLGHGLDRIYPTANRPLAKRILDNGGALVTEYTSGTAINPRYFPARNRIIAALSDATLVVEASEKSGSLITAAIAGSYQREVFALPGRVTDPYSKGTNRLIARNRALLVQDVRDIAFQMGWPIEEAPQTDAAKEAEHSLTEAEQQVIALLQEHERMTLDELTSHTGHTLAEMVSILFKIEMLGLVHTLPGHVYQVAHA
;
A
#
# COMPACT_ATOMS: atom_id res chain seq x y z
N MET A 1 -17.46 27.79 3.01
CA MET A 1 -17.28 27.97 1.53
C MET A 1 -17.85 26.75 0.81
N ASP A 2 -18.34 26.89 -0.43
CA ASP A 2 -18.78 25.79 -1.28
C ASP A 2 -17.60 25.13 -2.02
N ILE A 3 -17.82 23.98 -2.65
CA ILE A 3 -16.77 23.22 -3.33
C ILE A 3 -16.15 23.99 -4.52
N LEU A 4 -16.94 24.82 -5.22
CA LEU A 4 -16.44 25.65 -6.29
C LEU A 4 -15.40 26.66 -5.77
N SER A 5 -15.70 27.31 -4.65
CA SER A 5 -14.79 28.23 -3.97
C SER A 5 -13.52 27.50 -3.46
N HIS A 6 -13.64 26.28 -2.96
CA HIS A 6 -12.49 25.46 -2.55
C HIS A 6 -11.57 25.16 -3.75
N ILE A 7 -12.14 24.72 -4.88
CA ILE A 7 -11.37 24.49 -6.12
C ILE A 7 -10.72 25.80 -6.59
N ALA A 8 -11.46 26.92 -6.61
CA ALA A 8 -10.95 28.21 -7.01
C ALA A 8 -9.77 28.68 -6.13
N LEU A 9 -9.84 28.42 -4.82
CA LEU A 9 -8.79 28.77 -3.86
C LEU A 9 -7.49 27.98 -4.11
N VAL A 10 -7.59 26.69 -4.36
CA VAL A 10 -6.43 25.82 -4.67
C VAL A 10 -5.76 26.22 -5.98
N LEU A 11 -6.50 26.80 -6.91
CA LEU A 11 -6.00 27.27 -8.21
C LEU A 11 -5.30 28.63 -8.13
N VAL A 12 -5.31 29.33 -6.99
CA VAL A 12 -4.64 30.63 -6.85
C VAL A 12 -3.12 30.44 -6.93
N PRO A 13 -2.45 31.06 -7.92
CA PRO A 13 -1.02 30.90 -8.08
C PRO A 13 -0.24 31.41 -6.86
N GLY A 14 0.69 30.57 -6.37
CA GLY A 14 1.52 30.90 -5.21
C GLY A 14 0.87 30.63 -3.84
N LEU A 15 -0.39 30.24 -3.81
CA LEU A 15 -1.07 29.85 -2.58
C LEU A 15 -0.93 28.32 -2.36
N GLY A 16 -0.02 27.91 -1.47
CA GLY A 16 0.25 26.53 -1.17
C GLY A 16 -0.67 25.93 -0.10
N ASN A 17 -0.69 24.59 0.01
CA ASN A 17 -1.54 23.84 0.94
C ASN A 17 -1.45 24.32 2.40
N ALA A 18 -0.24 24.51 2.93
CA ALA A 18 -0.05 25.02 4.31
C ALA A 18 -0.67 26.41 4.52
N SER A 19 -0.54 27.31 3.52
CA SER A 19 -1.16 28.63 3.58
C SER A 19 -2.68 28.56 3.55
N ILE A 20 -3.25 27.69 2.72
CA ILE A 20 -4.70 27.47 2.66
C ILE A 20 -5.21 26.91 4.00
N ARG A 21 -4.54 25.90 4.58
CA ARG A 21 -4.91 25.35 5.90
C ARG A 21 -4.93 26.45 6.97
N LYS A 22 -3.88 27.27 7.01
CA LYS A 22 -3.77 28.37 7.95
C LYS A 22 -4.89 29.40 7.76
N LEU A 23 -5.20 29.77 6.52
CA LEU A 23 -6.26 30.74 6.20
C LEU A 23 -7.63 30.23 6.63
N ILE A 24 -7.98 28.99 6.28
CA ILE A 24 -9.25 28.38 6.70
C ILE A 24 -9.33 28.26 8.22
N GLY A 25 -8.22 27.95 8.90
CA GLY A 25 -8.19 27.93 10.36
C GLY A 25 -8.37 29.29 11.03
N LEU A 26 -7.94 30.39 10.38
CA LEU A 26 -8.14 31.78 10.86
C LEU A 26 -9.53 32.32 10.53
N TYR A 27 -10.15 31.86 9.43
CA TYR A 27 -11.43 32.33 8.92
C TYR A 27 -12.38 31.16 8.61
N PRO A 28 -12.73 30.34 9.63
CA PRO A 28 -13.45 29.07 9.39
C PRO A 28 -14.85 29.26 8.81
N ASP A 29 -15.53 30.34 9.19
CA ASP A 29 -16.91 30.62 8.80
C ASP A 29 -17.02 31.65 7.66
N GLU A 30 -15.89 32.21 7.19
CA GLU A 30 -15.88 33.28 6.20
C GLU A 30 -15.64 32.75 4.79
N ASN A 31 -16.32 33.38 3.82
CA ASN A 31 -15.99 33.19 2.43
C ASN A 31 -14.85 34.16 2.03
N LEU A 32 -13.64 33.59 1.89
CA LEU A 32 -12.45 34.38 1.55
C LEU A 32 -12.62 35.21 0.26
N PHE A 33 -13.46 34.77 -0.66
CA PHE A 33 -13.80 35.53 -1.89
C PHE A 33 -14.83 36.61 -1.68
N ALA A 34 -15.41 36.79 -0.50
CA ALA A 34 -16.28 37.88 -0.12
C ALA A 34 -15.54 38.99 0.65
N LEU A 35 -14.29 38.74 1.06
CA LEU A 35 -13.46 39.74 1.74
C LEU A 35 -13.13 40.91 0.81
N SER A 36 -13.02 42.09 1.39
CA SER A 36 -12.57 43.25 0.64
C SER A 36 -11.09 43.12 0.22
N LYS A 37 -10.69 43.83 -0.85
CA LYS A 37 -9.29 43.82 -1.27
C LYS A 37 -8.35 44.30 -0.14
N GLY A 38 -8.78 45.26 0.67
CA GLY A 38 -7.99 45.77 1.81
C GLY A 38 -7.78 44.72 2.90
N ASP A 39 -8.82 43.93 3.22
CA ASP A 39 -8.71 42.83 4.18
C ASP A 39 -7.76 41.74 3.66
N LEU A 40 -7.89 41.39 2.37
CA LEU A 40 -7.00 40.42 1.72
C LEU A 40 -5.54 40.89 1.70
N GLU A 41 -5.30 42.19 1.40
CA GLU A 41 -3.96 42.76 1.45
C GLU A 41 -3.37 42.73 2.88
N THR A 42 -4.20 42.87 3.88
CA THR A 42 -3.78 42.75 5.28
C THR A 42 -3.40 41.30 5.61
N VAL A 43 -4.18 40.31 5.15
CA VAL A 43 -3.94 38.88 5.35
C VAL A 43 -2.68 38.43 4.61
N PHE A 44 -2.52 38.80 3.37
CA PHE A 44 -1.44 38.33 2.49
C PHE A 44 -0.19 39.23 2.48
N GLY A 45 -0.25 40.45 3.02
CA GLY A 45 0.86 41.36 3.16
C GLY A 45 1.63 41.58 1.87
N ARG A 46 2.88 41.08 1.79
CA ARG A 46 3.74 41.23 0.62
C ARG A 46 3.25 40.46 -0.62
N HIS A 47 2.33 39.53 -0.49
CA HIS A 47 1.83 38.71 -1.60
C HIS A 47 0.61 39.34 -2.28
N LYS A 48 0.74 40.58 -2.74
CA LYS A 48 -0.34 41.36 -3.37
C LYS A 48 -1.01 40.64 -4.56
N GLY A 49 -0.26 39.82 -5.32
CA GLY A 49 -0.80 39.07 -6.43
C GLY A 49 -1.83 37.99 -6.01
N ILE A 50 -1.66 37.39 -4.82
CA ILE A 50 -2.63 36.43 -4.24
C ILE A 50 -3.90 37.19 -3.87
N ALA A 51 -3.80 38.29 -3.13
CA ALA A 51 -4.93 39.13 -2.74
C ALA A 51 -5.73 39.60 -3.95
N GLU A 52 -5.05 40.07 -4.99
CA GLU A 52 -5.68 40.53 -6.23
C GLU A 52 -6.36 39.38 -7.00
N CYS A 53 -5.74 38.21 -7.08
CA CYS A 53 -6.30 37.02 -7.71
C CYS A 53 -7.61 36.60 -7.02
N ILE A 54 -7.65 36.59 -5.68
CA ILE A 54 -8.84 36.27 -4.88
C ILE A 54 -9.92 37.36 -5.07
N ALA A 55 -9.57 38.66 -4.92
CA ALA A 55 -10.51 39.73 -5.04
C ALA A 55 -11.19 39.80 -6.43
N ASN A 56 -10.44 39.52 -7.48
CA ASN A 56 -10.92 39.50 -8.87
C ASN A 56 -11.56 38.18 -9.28
N ARG A 57 -11.57 37.18 -8.41
CA ARG A 57 -12.08 35.81 -8.68
C ARG A 57 -11.48 35.21 -9.95
N SER A 58 -10.20 35.47 -10.23
CA SER A 58 -9.54 35.11 -11.49
C SER A 58 -9.50 33.61 -11.78
N THR A 59 -9.64 32.77 -10.74
CA THR A 59 -9.60 31.30 -10.86
C THR A 59 -10.96 30.65 -11.05
N PHE A 60 -12.07 31.41 -10.91
CA PHE A 60 -13.42 30.80 -10.92
C PHE A 60 -13.78 30.15 -12.25
N ALA A 61 -13.49 30.76 -13.38
CA ALA A 61 -13.79 30.16 -14.68
C ALA A 61 -13.10 28.80 -14.87
N ARG A 62 -11.88 28.67 -14.39
CA ARG A 62 -11.18 27.36 -14.42
C ARG A 62 -11.74 26.39 -13.38
N ALA A 63 -12.14 26.88 -12.22
CA ALA A 63 -12.78 26.08 -11.18
C ALA A 63 -14.14 25.53 -11.63
N GLU A 64 -14.94 26.32 -12.34
CA GLU A 64 -16.23 25.91 -12.94
C GLU A 64 -16.02 24.80 -13.99
N GLN A 65 -15.00 24.96 -14.85
CA GLN A 65 -14.63 23.92 -15.81
C GLN A 65 -14.25 22.60 -15.10
N GLU A 66 -13.47 22.70 -14.03
CA GLU A 66 -13.05 21.54 -13.25
C GLU A 66 -14.23 20.87 -12.55
N LEU A 67 -15.10 21.66 -11.92
CA LEU A 67 -16.30 21.13 -11.25
C LEU A 67 -17.21 20.43 -12.25
N THR A 68 -17.45 21.06 -13.43
CA THR A 68 -18.23 20.45 -14.51
C THR A 68 -17.62 19.13 -15.00
N PHE A 69 -16.28 19.05 -15.09
CA PHE A 69 -15.58 17.82 -15.44
C PHE A 69 -15.80 16.77 -14.35
N CYS A 70 -15.66 17.13 -13.08
CA CYS A 70 -15.89 16.24 -11.96
C CYS A 70 -17.30 15.66 -11.96
N GLU A 71 -18.33 16.48 -12.13
CA GLU A 71 -19.73 16.06 -12.19
C GLU A 71 -19.99 15.07 -13.33
N LYS A 72 -19.53 15.41 -14.55
CA LYS A 72 -19.69 14.54 -15.73
C LYS A 72 -18.97 13.21 -15.63
N SER A 73 -17.87 13.18 -14.87
CA SER A 73 -17.00 11.99 -14.72
C SER A 73 -17.21 11.26 -13.39
N HIS A 74 -18.21 11.64 -12.60
CA HIS A 74 -18.49 11.08 -11.27
C HIS A 74 -17.27 11.15 -10.34
N ILE A 75 -16.47 12.21 -10.46
CA ILE A 75 -15.31 12.46 -9.59
C ILE A 75 -15.78 13.29 -8.40
N ARG A 76 -15.40 12.87 -7.20
CA ARG A 76 -15.69 13.62 -5.97
C ARG A 76 -14.47 14.49 -5.59
N PRO A 77 -14.55 15.81 -5.72
CA PRO A 77 -13.57 16.70 -5.09
C PRO A 77 -13.84 16.72 -3.58
N LEU A 78 -12.82 16.43 -2.79
CA LEU A 78 -12.88 16.37 -1.32
C LEU A 78 -11.91 17.40 -0.75
N PHE A 79 -12.42 18.35 0.01
CA PHE A 79 -11.64 19.36 0.69
C PHE A 79 -11.33 18.91 2.13
N PHE A 80 -10.23 19.37 2.71
CA PHE A 80 -9.73 18.88 4.00
C PHE A 80 -10.68 19.12 5.20
N THR A 81 -11.71 19.95 5.03
CA THR A 81 -12.77 20.15 6.03
C THR A 81 -13.97 19.22 5.84
N ASP A 82 -14.03 18.47 4.74
CA ASP A 82 -15.13 17.56 4.47
C ASP A 82 -14.99 16.29 5.29
N ALA A 83 -16.10 15.77 5.80
CA ALA A 83 -16.10 14.53 6.60
C ALA A 83 -15.57 13.31 5.82
N ALA A 84 -15.76 13.28 4.49
CA ALA A 84 -15.26 12.21 3.61
C ALA A 84 -13.78 12.36 3.22
N TYR A 85 -13.14 13.49 3.59
CA TYR A 85 -11.71 13.67 3.33
C TYR A 85 -10.90 12.72 4.21
N PRO A 86 -9.81 12.10 3.69
CA PRO A 86 -9.02 11.15 4.46
C PRO A 86 -8.42 11.78 5.72
N ALA A 87 -8.88 11.32 6.90
CA ALA A 87 -8.40 11.83 8.18
C ALA A 87 -6.87 11.67 8.33
N ARG A 88 -6.29 10.61 7.69
CA ARG A 88 -4.84 10.39 7.68
C ARG A 88 -4.06 11.48 6.95
N LEU A 89 -4.66 12.16 5.96
CA LEU A 89 -4.07 13.32 5.28
C LEU A 89 -4.24 14.63 6.07
N ASN A 90 -5.05 14.63 7.12
CA ASN A 90 -5.39 15.81 7.91
C ASN A 90 -4.69 15.84 9.28
N ARG A 91 -3.71 14.97 9.51
CA ARG A 91 -2.90 14.95 10.73
C ARG A 91 -1.83 16.05 10.69
N GLN A 92 -1.35 16.46 11.86
CA GLN A 92 -0.32 17.50 11.98
C GLN A 92 0.97 17.13 11.22
N GLU A 93 1.38 15.86 11.27
CA GLU A 93 2.57 15.37 10.60
C GLU A 93 2.48 15.40 9.07
N THR A 94 1.28 15.61 8.53
CA THR A 94 0.98 15.60 7.09
C THR A 94 0.52 16.96 6.56
N GLU A 95 0.92 18.06 7.20
CA GLU A 95 0.53 19.43 6.79
C GLU A 95 0.88 19.80 5.33
N ASP A 96 1.91 19.16 4.77
CA ASP A 96 2.30 19.32 3.37
C ASP A 96 1.39 18.57 2.39
N CYS A 97 0.48 17.71 2.89
CA CYS A 97 -0.49 17.02 2.06
C CYS A 97 -1.54 17.96 1.46
N PRO A 98 -2.14 17.59 0.31
CA PRO A 98 -3.08 18.47 -0.39
C PRO A 98 -4.29 18.79 0.48
N VAL A 99 -4.79 20.04 0.37
CA VAL A 99 -6.05 20.46 1.01
C VAL A 99 -7.27 20.05 0.20
N LEU A 100 -7.08 19.72 -1.07
CA LEU A 100 -8.11 19.22 -1.98
C LEU A 100 -7.56 18.01 -2.73
N ILE A 101 -8.35 16.96 -2.77
CA ILE A 101 -8.10 15.76 -3.58
C ILE A 101 -9.32 15.46 -4.45
N TYR A 102 -9.07 14.85 -5.58
CA TYR A 102 -10.08 14.35 -6.50
C TYR A 102 -10.11 12.83 -6.38
N CYS A 103 -11.28 12.26 -6.11
CA CYS A 103 -11.48 10.83 -5.93
C CYS A 103 -12.48 10.31 -6.97
N LEU A 104 -12.06 9.32 -7.76
CA LEU A 104 -12.92 8.55 -8.65
C LEU A 104 -13.04 7.14 -8.10
N GLY A 105 -14.28 6.66 -7.94
CA GLY A 105 -14.61 5.38 -7.31
C GLY A 105 -15.23 5.55 -5.93
N ASP A 106 -15.79 4.45 -5.41
CA ASP A 106 -16.61 4.45 -4.19
C ASP A 106 -15.89 3.91 -2.95
N CYS A 107 -14.58 3.66 -3.06
CA CYS A 107 -13.76 3.18 -1.95
C CYS A 107 -13.82 4.15 -0.76
N ASP A 108 -13.96 3.60 0.44
CA ASP A 108 -13.75 4.36 1.67
C ASP A 108 -12.28 4.77 1.78
N LEU A 109 -12.02 6.06 1.95
CA LEU A 109 -10.66 6.59 2.13
C LEU A 109 -10.26 6.70 3.62
N ASN A 110 -11.14 6.27 4.54
CA ASN A 110 -10.90 6.21 5.98
C ASN A 110 -11.01 4.77 6.54
N PRO A 111 -10.40 3.75 5.91
CA PRO A 111 -10.48 2.38 6.36
C PRO A 111 -9.87 2.21 7.74
N GLU A 112 -10.23 1.12 8.44
CA GLU A 112 -9.62 0.75 9.72
C GLU A 112 -8.11 0.50 9.56
N ARG A 113 -7.72 -0.22 8.49
CA ARG A 113 -6.33 -0.59 8.20
C ARG A 113 -5.96 -0.24 6.76
N SER A 114 -4.75 0.28 6.58
CA SER A 114 -4.25 0.66 5.26
C SER A 114 -2.74 0.44 5.16
N VAL A 115 -2.31 -0.22 4.07
CA VAL A 115 -0.89 -0.52 3.81
C VAL A 115 -0.49 0.02 2.45
N ALA A 116 0.52 0.88 2.42
CA ALA A 116 1.19 1.24 1.18
C ALA A 116 2.14 0.12 0.74
N VAL A 117 2.04 -0.33 -0.49
CA VAL A 117 2.96 -1.31 -1.07
C VAL A 117 3.69 -0.64 -2.22
N VAL A 118 5.01 -0.47 -2.08
CA VAL A 118 5.83 0.29 -3.03
C VAL A 118 7.13 -0.44 -3.37
N GLY A 119 7.71 -0.11 -4.54
CA GLY A 119 8.97 -0.70 -4.92
C GLY A 119 9.46 -0.27 -6.29
N SER A 120 10.32 -1.11 -6.87
CA SER A 120 10.94 -0.89 -8.17
C SER A 120 9.89 -0.90 -9.30
N ARG A 121 10.02 0.07 -10.23
CA ARG A 121 9.26 0.05 -11.49
C ARG A 121 9.75 -1.05 -12.45
N ARG A 122 11.00 -1.52 -12.25
CA ARG A 122 11.61 -2.64 -12.97
C ARG A 122 11.73 -3.83 -12.02
N ALA A 123 10.59 -4.26 -11.48
CA ALA A 123 10.55 -5.37 -10.56
C ALA A 123 11.11 -6.65 -11.19
N THR A 124 11.93 -7.35 -10.43
CA THR A 124 12.37 -8.70 -10.79
C THR A 124 11.20 -9.69 -10.72
N ALA A 125 11.35 -10.91 -11.25
CA ALA A 125 10.37 -11.98 -11.05
C ALA A 125 10.15 -12.21 -9.54
N GLN A 126 11.25 -12.37 -8.78
CA GLN A 126 11.19 -12.55 -7.33
C GLN A 126 10.52 -11.38 -6.60
N GLY A 127 10.77 -10.12 -7.03
CA GLY A 127 10.12 -8.93 -6.46
C GLY A 127 8.61 -8.95 -6.68
N ARG A 128 8.15 -9.38 -7.87
CA ARG A 128 6.71 -9.58 -8.13
C ARG A 128 6.12 -10.70 -7.30
N ASP A 129 6.78 -11.86 -7.24
CA ASP A 129 6.32 -13.02 -6.47
C ASP A 129 6.22 -12.67 -4.98
N ASN A 130 7.22 -11.98 -4.43
CA ASN A 130 7.19 -11.47 -3.06
C ASN A 130 6.03 -10.50 -2.85
N THR A 131 5.75 -9.60 -3.80
CA THR A 131 4.60 -8.68 -3.72
C THR A 131 3.29 -9.45 -3.68
N CYS A 132 3.13 -10.42 -4.60
CA CYS A 132 1.94 -11.25 -4.66
C CYS A 132 1.75 -12.06 -3.36
N ARG A 133 2.82 -12.64 -2.84
CA ARG A 133 2.79 -13.38 -1.57
C ARG A 133 2.35 -12.47 -0.42
N MET A 134 3.05 -11.35 -0.20
CA MET A 134 2.77 -10.45 0.91
C MET A 134 1.34 -9.87 0.85
N VAL A 135 0.90 -9.41 -0.32
CA VAL A 135 -0.46 -8.82 -0.45
C VAL A 135 -1.54 -9.89 -0.25
N ARG A 136 -1.36 -11.10 -0.78
CA ARG A 136 -2.27 -12.22 -0.55
C ARG A 136 -2.37 -12.57 0.93
N GLU A 137 -1.23 -12.70 1.60
CA GLU A 137 -1.16 -13.08 3.01
C GLU A 137 -1.70 -11.99 3.96
N LEU A 138 -1.81 -10.73 3.51
CA LEU A 138 -2.49 -9.65 4.24
C LEU A 138 -4.02 -9.78 4.23
N ALA A 139 -4.61 -10.63 3.38
CA ALA A 139 -6.07 -10.74 3.23
C ALA A 139 -6.86 -10.97 4.54
N PRO A 140 -6.39 -11.77 5.52
CA PRO A 140 -7.11 -11.96 6.78
C PRO A 140 -7.39 -10.67 7.57
N TRP A 141 -6.53 -9.67 7.45
CA TRP A 141 -6.72 -8.36 8.10
C TRP A 141 -7.47 -7.34 7.25
N ALA A 142 -7.80 -7.71 6.01
CA ALA A 142 -8.54 -6.89 5.05
C ALA A 142 -8.06 -5.42 4.93
N PRO A 143 -6.74 -5.11 4.90
CA PRO A 143 -6.29 -3.73 4.77
C PRO A 143 -6.58 -3.19 3.38
N HIS A 144 -6.82 -1.88 3.27
CA HIS A 144 -6.76 -1.22 1.97
C HIS A 144 -5.32 -1.18 1.47
N ILE A 145 -5.10 -1.62 0.24
CA ILE A 145 -3.77 -1.58 -0.40
C ILE A 145 -3.65 -0.27 -1.17
N VAL A 146 -2.69 0.57 -0.77
CA VAL A 146 -2.42 1.86 -1.41
C VAL A 146 -1.15 1.78 -2.22
N SER A 147 -1.18 2.22 -3.47
CA SER A 147 0.02 2.30 -4.31
C SER A 147 -0.11 3.37 -5.40
N GLY A 148 0.86 3.44 -6.30
CA GLY A 148 0.97 4.54 -7.26
C GLY A 148 0.60 4.21 -8.70
N LEU A 149 0.06 3.05 -8.99
CA LEU A 149 -0.29 2.61 -10.35
C LEU A 149 0.90 2.65 -11.34
N ALA A 150 2.14 2.65 -10.84
CA ALA A 150 3.33 2.57 -11.67
C ALA A 150 3.58 1.12 -12.15
N TYR A 151 4.52 0.95 -13.07
CA TYR A 151 5.00 -0.37 -13.45
C TYR A 151 5.64 -1.10 -12.25
N GLY A 152 5.75 -2.42 -12.36
CA GLY A 152 6.48 -3.26 -11.41
C GLY A 152 5.69 -3.54 -10.14
N ILE A 153 6.25 -3.20 -8.99
CA ILE A 153 5.67 -3.54 -7.67
C ILE A 153 4.26 -2.95 -7.48
N ASP A 154 4.04 -1.67 -7.87
CA ASP A 154 2.74 -1.03 -7.72
C ASP A 154 1.64 -1.79 -8.48
N SER A 155 1.91 -2.15 -9.75
CA SER A 155 0.95 -2.93 -10.56
C SER A 155 0.70 -4.33 -10.00
N ALA A 156 1.75 -5.01 -9.50
CA ALA A 156 1.62 -6.32 -8.87
C ALA A 156 0.76 -6.22 -7.60
N ALA A 157 0.99 -5.20 -6.77
CA ALA A 157 0.24 -4.98 -5.54
C ALA A 157 -1.25 -4.76 -5.81
N HIS A 158 -1.61 -3.86 -6.74
CA HIS A 158 -3.00 -3.61 -7.10
C HIS A 158 -3.66 -4.86 -7.70
N THR A 159 -2.97 -5.57 -8.61
CA THR A 159 -3.51 -6.79 -9.23
C THR A 159 -3.80 -7.85 -8.17
N THR A 160 -2.84 -8.13 -7.30
CA THR A 160 -3.03 -9.14 -6.25
C THR A 160 -4.11 -8.74 -5.25
N ALA A 161 -4.20 -7.45 -4.88
CA ALA A 161 -5.27 -6.96 -4.02
C ALA A 161 -6.65 -7.29 -4.62
N LEU A 162 -6.85 -6.97 -5.91
CA LEU A 162 -8.08 -7.27 -6.62
C LEU A 162 -8.37 -8.78 -6.72
N ASP A 163 -7.34 -9.59 -6.99
CA ASP A 163 -7.48 -11.05 -7.12
C ASP A 163 -7.86 -11.72 -5.79
N HIS A 164 -7.62 -11.05 -4.66
CA HIS A 164 -7.94 -11.53 -3.31
C HIS A 164 -9.03 -10.70 -2.60
N GLY A 165 -9.78 -9.88 -3.34
CA GLY A 165 -10.92 -9.12 -2.80
C GLY A 165 -10.54 -8.00 -1.83
N LEU A 166 -9.27 -7.57 -1.81
CA LEU A 166 -8.81 -6.45 -1.00
C LEU A 166 -9.11 -5.12 -1.70
N PRO A 167 -9.71 -4.14 -1.00
CA PRO A 167 -9.89 -2.81 -1.55
C PRO A 167 -8.53 -2.18 -1.87
N THR A 168 -8.45 -1.47 -3.02
CA THR A 168 -7.19 -0.85 -3.40
C THR A 168 -7.38 0.57 -3.92
N VAL A 169 -6.48 1.45 -3.51
CA VAL A 169 -6.47 2.88 -3.85
C VAL A 169 -5.22 3.22 -4.63
N ALA A 170 -5.40 3.66 -5.87
CA ALA A 170 -4.31 4.11 -6.72
C ALA A 170 -4.18 5.63 -6.63
N VAL A 171 -3.05 6.12 -6.12
CA VAL A 171 -2.75 7.55 -6.09
C VAL A 171 -2.02 7.94 -7.37
N LEU A 172 -2.41 9.02 -8.04
CA LEU A 172 -1.90 9.41 -9.35
C LEU A 172 -1.10 10.72 -9.29
N GLY A 173 -0.07 10.83 -10.11
CA GLY A 173 0.73 12.06 -10.27
C GLY A 173 0.29 12.91 -11.46
N HIS A 174 -1.00 12.90 -11.81
CA HIS A 174 -1.64 13.63 -12.91
C HIS A 174 -3.15 13.69 -12.69
N GLY A 175 -3.86 14.52 -13.46
CA GLY A 175 -5.32 14.61 -13.38
C GLY A 175 -6.05 13.32 -13.81
N LEU A 176 -7.31 13.17 -13.38
CA LEU A 176 -8.14 11.99 -13.67
C LEU A 176 -8.69 11.94 -15.11
N ASP A 177 -8.38 12.95 -15.94
CA ASP A 177 -8.73 12.97 -17.37
C ASP A 177 -7.94 11.94 -18.21
N ARG A 178 -6.92 11.33 -17.64
CA ARG A 178 -6.06 10.33 -18.31
C ARG A 178 -5.46 9.35 -17.33
N ILE A 179 -4.92 8.24 -17.84
CA ILE A 179 -4.16 7.26 -17.05
C ILE A 179 -2.73 7.16 -17.60
N TYR A 180 -1.75 7.31 -16.70
CA TYR A 180 -0.34 7.10 -16.99
C TYR A 180 0.30 6.18 -15.92
N PRO A 181 1.06 5.15 -16.34
CA PRO A 181 1.33 4.76 -17.74
C PRO A 181 0.09 4.21 -18.44
N THR A 182 -0.02 4.46 -19.75
CA THR A 182 -1.20 4.07 -20.54
C THR A 182 -1.46 2.56 -20.52
N ALA A 183 -0.40 1.74 -20.40
CA ALA A 183 -0.50 0.29 -20.28
C ALA A 183 -1.28 -0.16 -19.03
N ASN A 184 -1.34 0.66 -17.97
CA ASN A 184 -2.07 0.35 -16.73
C ASN A 184 -3.54 0.84 -16.76
N ARG A 185 -4.05 1.33 -17.93
CA ARG A 185 -5.46 1.70 -18.08
C ARG A 185 -6.42 0.54 -17.78
N PRO A 186 -6.18 -0.71 -18.25
CA PRO A 186 -7.02 -1.85 -17.87
C PRO A 186 -7.02 -2.12 -16.36
N LEU A 187 -5.86 -1.98 -15.70
CA LEU A 187 -5.76 -2.15 -14.25
C LEU A 187 -6.53 -1.05 -13.51
N ALA A 188 -6.40 0.21 -13.92
CA ALA A 188 -7.18 1.31 -13.36
C ALA A 188 -8.69 1.06 -13.48
N LYS A 189 -9.16 0.53 -14.63
CA LYS A 189 -10.56 0.15 -14.80
C LYS A 189 -10.95 -0.98 -13.84
N ARG A 190 -10.13 -2.03 -13.71
CA ARG A 190 -10.38 -3.13 -12.76
C ARG A 190 -10.47 -2.64 -11.32
N ILE A 191 -9.63 -1.66 -10.91
CA ILE A 191 -9.70 -1.04 -9.58
C ILE A 191 -11.08 -0.44 -9.35
N LEU A 192 -11.58 0.36 -10.29
CA LEU A 192 -12.88 1.01 -10.18
C LEU A 192 -14.04 -0.01 -10.22
N ASP A 193 -13.99 -0.96 -11.12
CA ASP A 193 -15.03 -2.01 -11.29
C ASP A 193 -15.16 -2.90 -10.04
N ASN A 194 -14.13 -2.96 -9.17
CA ASN A 194 -14.12 -3.76 -7.93
C ASN A 194 -14.18 -2.89 -6.66
N GLY A 195 -14.77 -1.71 -6.72
CA GLY A 195 -14.99 -0.86 -5.55
C GLY A 195 -13.72 -0.20 -4.99
N GLY A 196 -12.65 -0.14 -5.75
CA GLY A 196 -11.46 0.63 -5.42
C GLY A 196 -11.59 2.11 -5.80
N ALA A 197 -10.50 2.87 -5.68
CA ALA A 197 -10.49 4.28 -6.05
C ALA A 197 -9.20 4.72 -6.76
N LEU A 198 -9.32 5.76 -7.59
CA LEU A 198 -8.22 6.54 -8.12
C LEU A 198 -8.24 7.93 -7.45
N VAL A 199 -7.12 8.33 -6.88
CA VAL A 199 -7.00 9.59 -6.12
C VAL A 199 -5.88 10.45 -6.68
N THR A 200 -6.11 11.74 -6.80
CA THR A 200 -5.08 12.71 -7.20
C THR A 200 -5.30 14.08 -6.56
N GLU A 201 -4.24 14.88 -6.47
CA GLU A 201 -4.31 16.30 -6.13
C GLU A 201 -4.36 17.22 -7.38
N TYR A 202 -4.15 16.66 -8.57
CA TYR A 202 -4.02 17.42 -9.80
C TYR A 202 -5.34 17.56 -10.53
N THR A 203 -5.64 18.80 -10.97
CA THR A 203 -6.82 19.08 -11.80
C THR A 203 -6.71 18.44 -13.18
N SER A 204 -7.84 18.30 -13.85
CA SER A 204 -7.92 17.86 -15.25
C SER A 204 -7.09 18.76 -16.16
N GLY A 205 -6.55 18.20 -17.24
CA GLY A 205 -5.69 18.93 -18.18
C GLY A 205 -4.27 19.21 -17.69
N THR A 206 -3.93 18.86 -16.43
CA THR A 206 -2.56 19.03 -15.92
C THR A 206 -1.59 18.19 -16.75
N ALA A 207 -0.56 18.83 -17.31
CA ALA A 207 0.46 18.15 -18.10
C ALA A 207 1.23 17.14 -17.25
N ILE A 208 1.58 15.98 -17.84
CA ILE A 208 2.41 14.99 -17.17
C ILE A 208 3.79 15.57 -16.93
N ASN A 209 4.22 15.62 -15.67
CA ASN A 209 5.52 16.12 -15.27
C ASN A 209 6.24 15.07 -14.40
N PRO A 210 7.49 14.70 -14.72
CA PRO A 210 8.28 13.77 -13.93
C PRO A 210 8.39 14.12 -12.43
N ARG A 211 8.33 15.41 -12.09
CA ARG A 211 8.39 15.89 -10.69
C ARG A 211 7.14 15.56 -9.88
N TYR A 212 5.99 15.36 -10.53
CA TYR A 212 4.73 15.05 -9.84
C TYR A 212 4.68 13.63 -9.28
N PHE A 213 5.42 12.69 -9.86
CA PHE A 213 5.45 11.31 -9.35
C PHE A 213 6.12 11.19 -7.97
N PRO A 214 7.30 11.79 -7.70
CA PRO A 214 7.84 11.84 -6.35
C PRO A 214 6.98 12.69 -5.39
N ALA A 215 6.43 13.81 -5.84
CA ALA A 215 5.56 14.66 -5.03
C ALA A 215 4.30 13.91 -4.57
N ARG A 216 3.67 13.13 -5.46
CA ARG A 216 2.50 12.30 -5.16
C ARG A 216 2.78 11.26 -4.07
N ASN A 217 4.01 10.76 -3.95
CA ASN A 217 4.33 9.68 -3.01
C ASN A 217 4.03 10.05 -1.55
N ARG A 218 3.99 11.36 -1.20
CA ARG A 218 3.57 11.80 0.13
C ARG A 218 2.11 11.44 0.42
N ILE A 219 1.27 11.43 -0.60
CA ILE A 219 -0.14 11.05 -0.46
C ILE A 219 -0.25 9.54 -0.25
N ILE A 220 0.56 8.72 -0.94
CA ILE A 220 0.62 7.27 -0.71
C ILE A 220 1.01 6.98 0.75
N ALA A 221 2.10 7.59 1.21
CA ALA A 221 2.59 7.43 2.57
C ALA A 221 1.57 7.91 3.61
N ALA A 222 0.93 9.05 3.37
CA ALA A 222 -0.01 9.66 4.31
C ALA A 222 -1.35 8.90 4.38
N LEU A 223 -1.84 8.30 3.30
CA LEU A 223 -3.06 7.49 3.28
C LEU A 223 -2.93 6.16 4.00
N SER A 224 -1.70 5.76 4.36
CA SER A 224 -1.42 4.43 4.90
C SER A 224 -0.95 4.48 6.34
N ASP A 225 -1.25 3.44 7.11
CA ASP A 225 -0.74 3.26 8.48
C ASP A 225 0.70 2.73 8.45
N ALA A 226 1.00 1.92 7.44
CA ALA A 226 2.32 1.34 7.21
C ALA A 226 2.72 1.40 5.73
N THR A 227 4.02 1.39 5.47
CA THR A 227 4.59 1.33 4.12
C THR A 227 5.51 0.12 3.98
N LEU A 228 5.15 -0.82 3.11
CA LEU A 228 5.95 -1.98 2.74
C LEU A 228 6.78 -1.68 1.49
N VAL A 229 8.11 -1.72 1.61
CA VAL A 229 9.05 -1.61 0.49
C VAL A 229 9.51 -3.01 0.09
N VAL A 230 8.99 -3.53 -1.02
CA VAL A 230 9.25 -4.92 -1.43
C VAL A 230 10.61 -5.06 -2.11
N GLU A 231 10.93 -4.16 -3.02
CA GLU A 231 12.16 -4.19 -3.80
C GLU A 231 12.61 -2.76 -4.13
N ALA A 232 13.87 -2.45 -3.89
CA ALA A 232 14.41 -1.13 -4.21
C ALA A 232 15.91 -1.18 -4.53
N SER A 233 16.31 -0.59 -5.67
CA SER A 233 17.70 -0.24 -5.91
C SER A 233 18.10 0.99 -5.10
N GLU A 234 19.41 1.33 -5.06
CA GLU A 234 19.94 2.48 -4.30
C GLU A 234 19.31 3.82 -4.63
N LYS A 235 18.80 3.99 -5.86
CA LYS A 235 18.20 5.24 -6.38
C LYS A 235 16.70 5.09 -6.67
N SER A 236 16.05 4.08 -6.09
CA SER A 236 14.62 3.85 -6.32
C SER A 236 13.76 4.96 -5.73
N GLY A 237 12.71 5.38 -6.46
CA GLY A 237 11.72 6.35 -5.98
C GLY A 237 10.94 5.87 -4.75
N SER A 238 10.83 4.56 -4.52
CA SER A 238 10.21 3.97 -3.34
C SER A 238 10.94 4.31 -2.04
N LEU A 239 12.26 4.57 -2.10
CA LEU A 239 13.02 5.05 -0.94
C LEU A 239 12.60 6.46 -0.50
N ILE A 240 12.10 7.28 -1.43
CA ILE A 240 11.52 8.59 -1.12
C ILE A 240 10.22 8.39 -0.34
N THR A 241 9.36 7.47 -0.81
CA THR A 241 8.11 7.14 -0.11
C THR A 241 8.38 6.63 1.32
N ALA A 242 9.37 5.74 1.47
CA ALA A 242 9.80 5.24 2.79
C ALA A 242 10.28 6.36 3.71
N ALA A 243 11.09 7.29 3.19
CA ALA A 243 11.58 8.43 3.98
C ALA A 243 10.45 9.37 4.41
N ILE A 244 9.48 9.62 3.53
CA ILE A 244 8.29 10.44 3.82
C ILE A 244 7.41 9.72 4.87
N ALA A 245 7.15 8.42 4.71
CA ALA A 245 6.38 7.64 5.68
C ALA A 245 6.99 7.73 7.09
N GLY A 246 8.32 7.57 7.21
CA GLY A 246 9.01 7.75 8.48
C GLY A 246 8.90 9.19 9.04
N SER A 247 8.91 10.24 8.18
CA SER A 247 8.71 11.61 8.64
C SER A 247 7.27 11.88 9.11
N TYR A 248 6.30 11.11 8.62
CA TYR A 248 4.90 11.14 9.05
C TYR A 248 4.63 10.21 10.25
N GLN A 249 5.67 9.68 10.88
CA GLN A 249 5.57 8.75 12.00
C GLN A 249 4.74 7.50 11.66
N ARG A 250 4.86 7.04 10.39
CA ARG A 250 4.27 5.80 9.92
C ARG A 250 5.31 4.70 9.95
N GLU A 251 4.87 3.49 10.26
CA GLU A 251 5.75 2.33 10.23
C GLU A 251 6.23 2.05 8.81
N VAL A 252 7.50 1.72 8.68
CA VAL A 252 8.11 1.36 7.41
C VAL A 252 8.69 -0.04 7.53
N PHE A 253 8.30 -0.89 6.60
CA PHE A 253 8.74 -2.27 6.50
C PHE A 253 9.53 -2.48 5.21
N ALA A 254 10.53 -3.34 5.23
CA ALA A 254 11.30 -3.67 4.05
C ALA A 254 11.62 -5.17 3.99
N LEU A 255 11.39 -5.76 2.83
CA LEU A 255 11.82 -7.13 2.57
C LEU A 255 13.34 -7.16 2.36
N PRO A 256 14.06 -8.04 3.06
CA PRO A 256 15.48 -8.24 2.83
C PRO A 256 15.73 -8.96 1.52
N GLY A 257 16.92 -8.81 0.98
CA GLY A 257 17.35 -9.58 -0.18
C GLY A 257 18.84 -9.84 -0.19
N ARG A 258 19.34 -10.50 -1.21
CA ARG A 258 20.77 -10.85 -1.32
C ARG A 258 21.63 -9.59 -1.34
N VAL A 259 22.74 -9.59 -0.60
CA VAL A 259 23.66 -8.46 -0.50
C VAL A 259 24.24 -8.06 -1.87
N THR A 260 24.44 -9.03 -2.74
CA THR A 260 24.97 -8.82 -4.10
C THR A 260 23.92 -8.38 -5.11
N ASP A 261 22.62 -8.47 -4.78
CA ASP A 261 21.54 -8.09 -5.68
C ASP A 261 21.38 -6.57 -5.74
N PRO A 262 21.54 -5.93 -6.92
CA PRO A 262 21.39 -4.50 -7.08
C PRO A 262 19.96 -3.99 -6.76
N TYR A 263 18.94 -4.83 -6.90
CA TYR A 263 17.55 -4.48 -6.63
C TYR A 263 17.14 -4.61 -5.16
N SER A 264 17.98 -5.24 -4.34
CA SER A 264 17.81 -5.36 -2.88
C SER A 264 18.64 -4.37 -2.09
N LYS A 265 19.57 -3.65 -2.73
CA LYS A 265 20.48 -2.70 -2.03
C LYS A 265 19.74 -1.60 -1.30
N GLY A 266 18.63 -1.12 -1.85
CA GLY A 266 17.83 -0.06 -1.23
C GLY A 266 17.08 -0.53 0.01
N THR A 267 16.41 -1.67 -0.05
CA THR A 267 15.70 -2.27 1.09
C THR A 267 16.67 -2.67 2.19
N ASN A 268 17.76 -3.36 1.85
CA ASN A 268 18.82 -3.72 2.81
C ASN A 268 19.42 -2.47 3.50
N ARG A 269 19.59 -1.36 2.77
CA ARG A 269 20.07 -0.10 3.33
C ARG A 269 19.08 0.56 4.27
N LEU A 270 17.78 0.50 3.98
CA LEU A 270 16.74 0.98 4.90
C LEU A 270 16.81 0.22 6.23
N ILE A 271 16.90 -1.11 6.17
CA ILE A 271 16.99 -2.00 7.33
C ILE A 271 18.28 -1.70 8.12
N ALA A 272 19.44 -1.71 7.46
CA ALA A 272 20.74 -1.48 8.09
C ALA A 272 20.87 -0.10 8.77
N ARG A 273 20.05 0.87 8.36
CA ARG A 273 20.03 2.23 8.94
C ARG A 273 18.88 2.46 9.92
N ASN A 274 18.17 1.42 10.33
CA ASN A 274 16.98 1.51 11.17
C ASN A 274 15.92 2.49 10.63
N ARG A 275 15.76 2.53 9.29
CA ARG A 275 14.76 3.33 8.59
C ARG A 275 13.56 2.51 8.14
N ALA A 276 13.66 1.20 8.26
CA ALA A 276 12.59 0.23 8.05
C ALA A 276 12.84 -0.98 8.94
N LEU A 277 11.76 -1.55 9.44
CA LEU A 277 11.79 -2.86 10.08
C LEU A 277 11.94 -3.94 9.02
N LEU A 278 12.80 -4.93 9.29
CA LEU A 278 12.91 -6.11 8.45
C LEU A 278 11.63 -6.93 8.60
N VAL A 279 11.04 -7.35 7.49
CA VAL A 279 9.92 -8.28 7.48
C VAL A 279 10.25 -9.48 6.59
N GLN A 280 9.90 -10.67 7.05
CA GLN A 280 10.00 -11.92 6.31
C GLN A 280 8.63 -12.36 5.82
N ASP A 281 7.61 -12.14 6.64
CA ASP A 281 6.21 -12.44 6.35
C ASP A 281 5.27 -11.36 6.91
N VAL A 282 3.98 -11.50 6.68
CA VAL A 282 2.97 -10.51 7.09
C VAL A 282 2.68 -10.50 8.59
N ARG A 283 3.05 -11.57 9.33
CA ARG A 283 2.87 -11.63 10.78
C ARG A 283 3.77 -10.62 11.47
N ASP A 284 4.97 -10.35 10.91
CA ASP A 284 5.85 -9.28 11.38
C ASP A 284 5.15 -7.92 11.30
N ILE A 285 4.42 -7.66 10.19
CA ILE A 285 3.62 -6.44 10.01
C ILE A 285 2.48 -6.42 11.03
N ALA A 286 1.70 -7.49 11.13
CA ALA A 286 0.56 -7.57 12.04
C ALA A 286 1.00 -7.38 13.49
N PHE A 287 2.09 -8.02 13.92
CA PHE A 287 2.66 -7.87 15.25
C PHE A 287 3.04 -6.41 15.56
N GLN A 288 3.81 -5.78 14.68
CA GLN A 288 4.27 -4.41 14.86
C GLN A 288 3.10 -3.40 14.86
N MET A 289 2.08 -3.66 14.03
CA MET A 289 0.89 -2.83 13.93
C MET A 289 -0.15 -3.09 15.03
N GLY A 290 0.08 -4.08 15.90
CA GLY A 290 -0.88 -4.49 16.93
C GLY A 290 -2.17 -5.06 16.35
N TRP A 291 -2.12 -5.65 15.15
CA TRP A 291 -3.29 -6.31 14.56
C TRP A 291 -3.52 -7.67 15.21
N PRO A 292 -4.78 -8.12 15.33
CA PRO A 292 -5.04 -9.44 15.89
C PRO A 292 -4.29 -10.50 15.07
N ILE A 293 -3.41 -11.23 15.70
CA ILE A 293 -2.81 -12.41 15.14
C ILE A 293 -3.66 -13.54 15.68
N GLU A 294 -4.72 -13.92 14.95
CA GLU A 294 -5.34 -15.19 15.17
C GLU A 294 -4.24 -16.23 14.90
N GLU A 295 -4.01 -17.15 15.85
CA GLU A 295 -3.29 -18.37 15.54
C GLU A 295 -3.96 -18.91 14.27
N ALA A 296 -3.19 -19.04 13.19
CA ALA A 296 -3.75 -19.49 11.91
C ALA A 296 -4.67 -20.66 12.23
N PRO A 297 -5.95 -20.61 11.83
CA PRO A 297 -6.79 -21.78 11.99
C PRO A 297 -5.98 -22.89 11.34
N GLN A 298 -5.59 -23.88 12.15
CA GLN A 298 -5.06 -25.11 11.58
C GLN A 298 -6.09 -25.47 10.54
N THR A 299 -5.71 -25.31 9.27
CA THR A 299 -6.68 -25.48 8.17
C THR A 299 -7.41 -26.76 8.45
N ASP A 300 -8.75 -26.75 8.37
CA ASP A 300 -9.54 -27.98 8.61
C ASP A 300 -9.01 -29.13 7.74
N ALA A 301 -8.34 -28.80 6.63
CA ALA A 301 -7.52 -29.73 5.85
C ALA A 301 -6.35 -30.37 6.61
N ALA A 302 -5.69 -29.67 7.55
CA ALA A 302 -4.64 -30.29 8.37
C ALA A 302 -5.27 -31.17 9.46
N LYS A 303 -6.40 -30.76 10.05
CA LYS A 303 -7.17 -31.59 11.01
C LYS A 303 -7.87 -32.75 10.34
N GLU A 304 -8.40 -32.57 9.13
CA GLU A 304 -8.95 -33.68 8.33
C GLU A 304 -7.86 -34.63 7.85
N ALA A 305 -6.66 -34.13 7.52
CA ALA A 305 -5.51 -34.96 7.18
C ALA A 305 -5.00 -35.74 8.39
N GLU A 306 -4.94 -35.17 9.59
CA GLU A 306 -4.58 -35.90 10.81
C GLU A 306 -5.60 -36.97 11.16
N HIS A 307 -6.89 -36.78 10.90
CA HIS A 307 -7.95 -37.77 11.12
C HIS A 307 -7.95 -38.92 10.08
N SER A 308 -7.25 -38.74 8.95
CA SER A 308 -7.17 -39.73 7.87
C SER A 308 -5.85 -40.54 7.86
N LEU A 309 -4.94 -40.25 8.79
CA LEU A 309 -3.65 -40.93 8.87
C LEU A 309 -3.82 -42.33 9.47
N THR A 310 -3.16 -43.30 8.86
CA THR A 310 -3.05 -44.66 9.42
C THR A 310 -2.14 -44.67 10.64
N GLU A 311 -2.27 -45.69 11.50
CA GLU A 311 -1.40 -45.85 12.68
C GLU A 311 0.09 -45.83 12.32
N ALA A 312 0.48 -46.41 11.17
CA ALA A 312 1.85 -46.41 10.67
C ALA A 312 2.34 -45.02 10.30
N GLU A 313 1.48 -44.19 9.66
CA GLU A 313 1.81 -42.81 9.29
C GLU A 313 1.96 -41.91 10.52
N GLN A 314 1.08 -42.08 11.52
CA GLN A 314 1.16 -41.40 12.81
C GLN A 314 2.43 -41.73 13.57
N GLN A 315 2.81 -43.01 13.58
CA GLN A 315 4.04 -43.48 14.23
C GLN A 315 5.30 -42.84 13.60
N VAL A 316 5.36 -42.74 12.27
CA VAL A 316 6.49 -42.10 11.57
C VAL A 316 6.56 -40.61 11.89
N ILE A 317 5.42 -39.92 11.91
CA ILE A 317 5.39 -38.50 12.27
C ILE A 317 5.83 -38.27 13.72
N ALA A 318 5.37 -39.12 14.66
CA ALA A 318 5.75 -39.01 16.07
C ALA A 318 7.27 -39.20 16.27
N LEU A 319 7.87 -40.17 15.57
CA LEU A 319 9.33 -40.37 15.60
C LEU A 319 10.10 -39.18 15.05
N LEU A 320 9.62 -38.58 13.95
CA LEU A 320 10.23 -37.37 13.37
C LEU A 320 10.04 -36.12 14.25
N GLN A 321 8.99 -36.06 15.06
CA GLN A 321 8.80 -35.00 16.05
C GLN A 321 9.75 -35.12 17.23
N GLU A 322 10.03 -36.38 17.67
CA GLU A 322 10.92 -36.65 18.78
C GLU A 322 12.40 -36.47 18.43
N HIS A 323 12.80 -36.84 17.22
CA HIS A 323 14.21 -36.85 16.79
C HIS A 323 14.59 -35.71 15.84
N GLU A 324 13.68 -34.77 15.56
CA GLU A 324 13.80 -33.65 14.63
C GLU A 324 14.11 -34.06 13.18
N ARG A 325 15.06 -34.99 12.96
CA ARG A 325 15.50 -35.47 11.65
C ARG A 325 15.89 -36.94 11.73
N MET A 326 15.44 -37.70 10.76
CA MET A 326 15.83 -39.13 10.64
C MET A 326 16.05 -39.52 9.18
N THR A 327 16.96 -40.44 8.96
CA THR A 327 17.17 -41.08 7.65
C THR A 327 16.14 -42.18 7.40
N LEU A 328 15.99 -42.57 6.13
CA LEU A 328 15.14 -43.69 5.75
C LEU A 328 15.49 -45.01 6.50
N ASP A 329 16.78 -45.26 6.69
CA ASP A 329 17.27 -46.46 7.37
C ASP A 329 16.96 -46.42 8.88
N GLU A 330 17.10 -45.29 9.52
CA GLU A 330 16.72 -45.09 10.92
C GLU A 330 15.22 -45.29 11.14
N LEU A 331 14.39 -44.70 10.28
CA LEU A 331 12.94 -44.87 10.35
C LEU A 331 12.51 -46.30 10.16
N THR A 332 13.09 -47.04 9.20
CA THR A 332 12.84 -48.46 9.00
C THR A 332 13.26 -49.30 10.21
N SER A 333 14.40 -48.96 10.82
CA SER A 333 14.91 -49.67 12.00
C SER A 333 14.04 -49.49 13.25
N HIS A 334 13.47 -48.28 13.44
CA HIS A 334 12.66 -47.96 14.61
C HIS A 334 11.20 -48.46 14.48
N THR A 335 10.67 -48.52 13.27
CA THR A 335 9.28 -48.89 13.03
C THR A 335 9.09 -50.38 12.71
N GLY A 336 10.15 -51.05 12.24
CA GLY A 336 10.09 -52.45 11.80
C GLY A 336 9.40 -52.66 10.45
N HIS A 337 9.02 -51.57 9.73
CA HIS A 337 8.47 -51.63 8.38
C HIS A 337 9.55 -52.00 7.36
N THR A 338 9.15 -52.63 6.28
CA THR A 338 10.06 -52.86 5.15
C THR A 338 10.40 -51.52 4.46
N LEU A 339 11.54 -51.51 3.74
CA LEU A 339 11.96 -50.31 2.99
C LEU A 339 10.87 -49.83 2.02
N ALA A 340 10.19 -50.75 1.34
CA ALA A 340 9.13 -50.43 0.38
C ALA A 340 7.89 -49.78 1.04
N GLU A 341 7.49 -50.33 2.21
CA GLU A 341 6.40 -49.75 3.00
C GLU A 341 6.76 -48.37 3.53
N MET A 342 7.97 -48.19 4.07
CA MET A 342 8.45 -46.91 4.58
C MET A 342 8.49 -45.83 3.50
N VAL A 343 8.98 -46.15 2.31
CA VAL A 343 8.97 -45.20 1.16
C VAL A 343 7.54 -44.82 0.79
N SER A 344 6.60 -45.76 0.81
CA SER A 344 5.17 -45.46 0.51
C SER A 344 4.55 -44.57 1.58
N ILE A 345 4.82 -44.83 2.87
CA ILE A 345 4.35 -44.01 3.99
C ILE A 345 4.91 -42.56 3.86
N LEU A 346 6.23 -42.46 3.71
CA LEU A 346 6.91 -41.17 3.59
C LEU A 346 6.43 -40.38 2.39
N PHE A 347 6.25 -40.98 1.23
CA PHE A 347 5.70 -40.34 0.04
C PHE A 347 4.28 -39.77 0.29
N LYS A 348 3.43 -40.56 0.98
CA LYS A 348 2.06 -40.10 1.25
C LYS A 348 2.04 -38.93 2.24
N ILE A 349 2.80 -38.99 3.36
CA ILE A 349 2.84 -37.89 4.33
C ILE A 349 3.59 -36.66 3.78
N GLU A 350 4.52 -36.83 2.84
CA GLU A 350 5.15 -35.72 2.09
C GLU A 350 4.17 -35.06 1.13
N MET A 351 3.36 -35.85 0.39
CA MET A 351 2.28 -35.31 -0.47
C MET A 351 1.20 -34.57 0.32
N LEU A 352 0.97 -34.94 1.59
CA LEU A 352 0.09 -34.24 2.51
C LEU A 352 0.76 -33.00 3.12
N GLY A 353 2.04 -32.74 2.81
CA GLY A 353 2.79 -31.59 3.32
C GLY A 353 3.18 -31.70 4.80
N LEU A 354 3.10 -32.87 5.41
CA LEU A 354 3.40 -33.09 6.82
C LEU A 354 4.90 -33.35 7.08
N VAL A 355 5.64 -33.77 6.05
CA VAL A 355 7.07 -34.08 6.11
C VAL A 355 7.78 -33.52 4.89
N HIS A 356 9.03 -33.11 5.04
CA HIS A 356 9.91 -32.68 3.96
C HIS A 356 11.13 -33.58 3.82
N THR A 357 11.50 -33.90 2.58
CA THR A 357 12.73 -34.61 2.26
C THR A 357 13.91 -33.64 2.12
N LEU A 358 14.97 -33.89 2.85
CA LEU A 358 16.24 -33.16 2.78
C LEU A 358 17.27 -33.94 1.98
N PRO A 359 18.36 -33.30 1.48
CA PRO A 359 19.45 -33.99 0.78
C PRO A 359 20.01 -35.13 1.61
N GLY A 360 20.22 -36.33 1.01
CA GLY A 360 20.74 -37.50 1.66
C GLY A 360 19.65 -38.45 2.21
N HIS A 361 18.41 -38.36 1.71
CA HIS A 361 17.26 -39.14 2.17
C HIS A 361 16.98 -39.01 3.69
N VAL A 362 17.15 -37.76 4.15
CA VAL A 362 16.80 -37.35 5.52
C VAL A 362 15.41 -36.73 5.50
N TYR A 363 14.58 -37.06 6.46
CA TYR A 363 13.20 -36.59 6.59
C TYR A 363 13.04 -35.73 7.84
N GLN A 364 12.21 -34.73 7.76
CA GLN A 364 11.90 -33.81 8.85
C GLN A 364 10.43 -33.43 8.79
N VAL A 365 9.78 -33.23 9.95
CA VAL A 365 8.40 -32.68 10.01
C VAL A 365 8.37 -31.30 9.41
N ALA A 366 7.38 -31.02 8.57
CA ALA A 366 7.11 -29.70 8.07
C ALA A 366 6.63 -28.83 9.23
N HIS A 367 7.47 -27.89 9.67
CA HIS A 367 7.01 -26.86 10.62
C HIS A 367 6.06 -25.92 9.86
N ALA A 368 4.83 -25.76 10.38
CA ALA A 368 3.80 -24.88 9.87
C ALA A 368 4.19 -23.41 9.97
#